data_87553789209e21ca72cf217da6434b76
#
_entry.id   87553789209e21ca72cf217da6434b76
#
_cell.length_a   1.000
_cell.length_b   1.000
_cell.length_c   1.000
_cell.angle_alpha   90.00
_cell.angle_beta   90.00
_cell.angle_gamma   90.00
#
_symmetry.space_group_name_H-M   'P 1'
#
loop_
_entity.id
_entity.type
_entity.pdbx_description
1 polymer ?
#
loop_
_entity_poly.entity_id
_entity_poly.type
_entity_poly.pdbx_seq_one_letter_code
_entity_poly.pdbx_strand_id
1 'polypeptide(L)'
;MAFSLLAGAFAQTYDLPIMFIDTKQKCLNYNVTKKLPATIKVLDGKTNNLADSSKATPYEIGIKVRGRTSAEYPKPNYTIEFHDATGKDTNVSLLGLPPSDDWVLHGPYVDKSMIRNSFGHWLFRQTGRYSPRTKFFDLYINGVYRGVYELTERIKRGKYRINVSKLKETDIEGDNLTGGYIWEFDRKYDSRGAGILDYSIYDFKTSDGHNVVLRYPKKGKIANKQKEYIQNYLSELDALYKGDKSESGYEKYVDIGSAADYLLHLELTTNADPYFAYNFFMYKPKDETDEHGNKTAGKINLGPPWGFEITLCNNTHPENYEINNNDSTSLPTLENCFVEGWQIDRAYKNIGLGGIQPIKWLLEMWKDSVFQTEMKKRWAELRSGVWHTKTMDAYLDSMKAHLKDAAERNFKRWPNLGKGSSFYDEDPLPIKYCRESQILGTGVPIGGFNADTWDGEFEHLRKKTKERMAWMDEQLGFKEPENPVAFEPIIHEPDWRAEMGDTSDVHIHSDNFSRLSPTNYFVINGNRIEVHTNIGGTFAFVDLNGAVLYKTQIKTGVTTLAIPAKARNKAWIATLNGKMMNK
;
A
#
# COMPACT_ATOMS: atom_id res chain seq x y z
N MET A 1 13.29 42.59 8.43
CA MET A 1 12.38 42.13 7.32
C MET A 1 11.85 40.71 7.47
N ALA A 2 11.93 40.07 8.66
CA ALA A 2 11.46 38.68 8.87
C ALA A 2 10.03 38.56 9.46
N PHE A 3 9.40 39.67 9.84
CA PHE A 3 8.09 39.66 10.50
C PHE A 3 6.88 39.80 9.56
N SER A 4 7.06 40.23 8.31
CA SER A 4 5.93 40.43 7.39
C SER A 4 5.53 39.18 6.59
N LEU A 5 6.36 38.14 6.54
CA LEU A 5 6.05 36.86 5.88
C LEU A 5 5.19 35.93 6.75
N LEU A 6 5.19 36.12 8.07
CA LEU A 6 4.38 35.32 9.00
C LEU A 6 2.91 35.74 9.05
N ALA A 7 2.60 37.03 8.83
CA ALA A 7 1.22 37.52 8.92
C ALA A 7 0.29 37.00 7.80
N GLY A 8 0.84 36.69 6.63
CA GLY A 8 0.07 36.09 5.52
C GLY A 8 -0.19 34.59 5.66
N ALA A 9 0.65 33.88 6.43
CA ALA A 9 0.51 32.42 6.63
C ALA A 9 -0.59 32.05 7.64
N PHE A 10 -0.96 32.98 8.53
CA PHE A 10 -1.94 32.71 9.59
C PHE A 10 -3.39 32.67 9.11
N ALA A 11 -3.69 33.11 7.92
CA ALA A 11 -5.03 33.11 7.35
C ALA A 11 -5.27 31.96 6.35
N GLN A 12 -4.24 31.16 6.04
CA GLN A 12 -4.37 30.04 5.10
C GLN A 12 -5.06 28.86 5.77
N THR A 13 -6.17 28.43 5.21
CA THR A 13 -6.88 27.21 5.58
C THR A 13 -6.42 26.04 4.70
N TYR A 14 -6.42 24.86 5.29
CA TYR A 14 -6.00 23.61 4.67
C TYR A 14 -7.16 22.62 4.65
N ASP A 15 -7.36 22.03 3.51
CA ASP A 15 -8.34 20.97 3.25
C ASP A 15 -7.85 19.58 3.71
N LEU A 16 -6.51 19.41 3.77
CA LEU A 16 -5.88 18.21 4.32
C LEU A 16 -5.55 18.37 5.81
N PRO A 17 -5.42 17.25 6.56
CA PRO A 17 -4.78 17.26 7.86
C PRO A 17 -3.39 17.89 7.81
N ILE A 18 -2.94 18.46 8.92
CA ILE A 18 -1.60 19.04 9.03
C ILE A 18 -0.83 18.33 10.13
N MET A 19 0.39 17.90 9.83
CA MET A 19 1.32 17.35 10.81
C MET A 19 2.49 18.31 11.02
N PHE A 20 2.80 18.58 12.29
CA PHE A 20 3.92 19.41 12.72
C PHE A 20 4.90 18.54 13.48
N ILE A 21 6.12 18.41 12.96
CA ILE A 21 7.21 17.68 13.63
C ILE A 21 8.27 18.69 14.09
N ASP A 22 8.63 18.64 15.38
CA ASP A 22 9.71 19.42 15.95
C ASP A 22 10.84 18.48 16.38
N THR A 23 12.00 18.60 15.72
CA THR A 23 13.22 17.86 16.03
C THR A 23 14.13 18.63 17.00
N LYS A 24 13.66 19.76 17.55
CA LYS A 24 14.45 20.70 18.36
C LYS A 24 15.72 21.16 17.63
N GLN A 25 15.57 21.43 16.33
CA GLN A 25 16.64 21.85 15.40
C GLN A 25 17.81 20.84 15.28
N LYS A 26 17.63 19.62 15.77
CA LYS A 26 18.61 18.56 15.55
C LYS A 26 18.50 18.06 14.11
N CYS A 27 19.64 17.65 13.56
CA CYS A 27 19.67 17.13 12.21
C CYS A 27 19.06 15.72 12.12
N LEU A 28 18.37 15.45 11.01
CA LEU A 28 17.80 14.15 10.71
C LEU A 28 18.86 13.24 10.11
N ASN A 29 18.97 12.03 10.65
CA ASN A 29 19.92 11.03 10.20
C ASN A 29 19.36 10.13 9.11
N TYR A 30 20.23 9.77 8.18
CA TYR A 30 20.02 8.74 7.18
C TYR A 30 20.44 7.38 7.75
N ASN A 31 19.70 6.33 7.46
CA ASN A 31 20.09 4.92 7.67
C ASN A 31 20.57 4.53 9.07
N VAL A 32 20.14 5.22 10.09
CA VAL A 32 20.52 4.89 11.46
C VAL A 32 19.53 3.90 12.08
N THR A 33 20.04 3.02 12.92
CA THR A 33 19.21 2.11 13.72
C THR A 33 18.42 2.89 14.78
N LYS A 34 18.99 3.97 15.32
CA LYS A 34 18.38 4.80 16.36
C LYS A 34 17.68 6.01 15.75
N LYS A 35 16.37 6.12 15.97
CA LYS A 35 15.57 7.27 15.57
C LYS A 35 15.91 8.50 16.43
N LEU A 36 15.82 9.68 15.85
CA LEU A 36 15.98 10.95 16.55
C LEU A 36 14.72 11.24 17.38
N PRO A 37 14.82 11.52 18.70
CA PRO A 37 13.69 12.00 19.48
C PRO A 37 13.15 13.33 18.96
N ALA A 38 11.84 13.40 18.77
CA ALA A 38 11.11 14.56 18.27
C ALA A 38 9.69 14.57 18.86
N THR A 39 8.96 15.64 18.62
CA THR A 39 7.54 15.70 18.94
C THR A 39 6.72 15.86 17.65
N ILE A 40 5.49 15.34 17.66
CA ILE A 40 4.53 15.53 16.57
C ILE A 40 3.22 16.09 17.13
N LYS A 41 2.63 17.05 16.39
CA LYS A 41 1.26 17.53 16.59
C LYS A 41 0.47 17.31 15.31
N VAL A 42 -0.82 17.04 15.44
CA VAL A 42 -1.71 16.77 14.30
C VAL A 42 -2.96 17.64 14.42
N LEU A 43 -3.30 18.30 13.32
CA LEU A 43 -4.61 18.91 13.11
C LEU A 43 -5.36 18.05 12.09
N ASP A 44 -6.47 17.47 12.49
CA ASP A 44 -7.27 16.54 11.67
C ASP A 44 -8.75 16.97 11.70
N GLY A 45 -9.00 18.22 11.32
CA GLY A 45 -10.35 18.78 11.16
C GLY A 45 -10.76 18.79 9.68
N LYS A 46 -12.05 19.06 9.42
CA LYS A 46 -12.56 19.28 8.05
C LYS A 46 -11.84 20.43 7.35
N THR A 47 -11.44 21.42 8.12
CA THR A 47 -10.65 22.57 7.69
C THR A 47 -9.66 22.85 8.81
N ASN A 48 -8.40 22.99 8.45
CA ASN A 48 -7.31 23.17 9.39
C ASN A 48 -6.68 24.54 9.23
N ASN A 49 -6.32 25.17 10.34
CA ASN A 49 -5.64 26.46 10.35
C ASN A 49 -4.32 26.35 11.11
N LEU A 50 -3.24 26.89 10.57
CA LEU A 50 -1.91 26.84 11.20
C LEU A 50 -1.91 27.46 12.61
N ALA A 51 -2.73 28.47 12.86
CA ALA A 51 -2.86 29.12 14.17
C ALA A 51 -3.34 28.15 15.28
N ASP A 52 -4.07 27.10 14.89
CA ASP A 52 -4.58 26.10 15.85
C ASP A 52 -3.51 25.07 16.29
N SER A 53 -2.33 25.10 15.69
CA SER A 53 -1.22 24.21 16.06
C SER A 53 -0.81 24.31 17.54
N SER A 54 -1.04 25.48 18.16
CA SER A 54 -0.79 25.68 19.59
C SER A 54 -1.76 24.87 20.48
N LYS A 55 -2.97 24.59 19.99
CA LYS A 55 -4.02 23.86 20.70
C LYS A 55 -3.86 22.33 20.56
N ALA A 56 -3.12 21.85 19.54
CA ALA A 56 -2.95 20.43 19.30
C ALA A 56 -2.04 19.77 20.33
N THR A 57 -2.46 18.60 20.81
CA THR A 57 -1.70 17.79 21.78
C THR A 57 -0.41 17.27 21.14
N PRO A 58 0.75 17.46 21.74
CA PRO A 58 1.99 16.87 21.27
C PRO A 58 2.10 15.41 21.69
N TYR A 59 2.66 14.58 20.80
CA TYR A 59 3.09 13.22 21.10
C TYR A 59 4.61 13.12 20.97
N GLU A 60 5.23 12.31 21.82
CA GLU A 60 6.66 11.97 21.70
C GLU A 60 6.84 10.94 20.61
N ILE A 61 7.81 11.18 19.73
CA ILE A 61 8.15 10.26 18.64
C ILE A 61 9.64 10.09 18.46
N GLY A 62 10.03 8.99 17.86
CA GLY A 62 11.31 8.84 17.19
C GLY A 62 11.15 9.01 15.68
N ILE A 63 11.98 9.81 15.03
CA ILE A 63 11.95 10.03 13.57
C ILE A 63 13.30 9.72 12.93
N LYS A 64 13.27 9.18 11.71
CA LYS A 64 14.43 9.06 10.83
C LYS A 64 14.04 9.15 9.35
N VAL A 65 15.01 9.51 8.51
CA VAL A 65 14.88 9.33 7.07
C VAL A 65 14.85 7.85 6.73
N ARG A 66 14.02 7.45 5.79
CA ARG A 66 13.89 6.08 5.31
C ARG A 66 13.91 6.00 3.79
N GLY A 67 14.10 4.79 3.33
CA GLY A 67 14.19 4.45 1.92
C GLY A 67 15.62 4.07 1.56
N ARG A 68 15.79 3.66 0.33
CA ARG A 68 17.10 3.48 -0.30
C ARG A 68 17.30 4.64 -1.26
N THR A 69 16.97 4.45 -2.51
CA THR A 69 16.96 5.50 -3.53
C THR A 69 16.12 6.69 -3.11
N SER A 70 14.91 6.46 -2.59
CA SER A 70 13.97 7.52 -2.17
C SER A 70 14.42 8.31 -0.94
N ALA A 71 15.40 7.83 -0.17
CA ALA A 71 16.01 8.60 0.92
C ALA A 71 16.88 9.75 0.41
N GLU A 72 17.29 9.69 -0.84
CA GLU A 72 18.21 10.67 -1.45
C GLU A 72 17.49 11.83 -2.15
N TYR A 73 16.18 11.72 -2.31
CA TYR A 73 15.39 12.81 -2.90
C TYR A 73 15.37 14.06 -2.02
N PRO A 74 15.25 15.24 -2.59
CA PRO A 74 15.08 16.50 -1.85
C PRO A 74 13.87 16.49 -0.90
N LYS A 75 12.85 15.69 -1.24
CA LYS A 75 11.66 15.41 -0.44
C LYS A 75 11.69 13.95 0.04
N PRO A 76 12.50 13.63 1.06
CA PRO A 76 12.70 12.25 1.49
C PRO A 76 11.51 11.69 2.26
N ASN A 77 11.43 10.36 2.29
CA ASN A 77 10.49 9.63 3.13
C ASN A 77 11.00 9.55 4.58
N TYR A 78 10.06 9.45 5.54
CA TYR A 78 10.39 9.30 6.96
C TYR A 78 9.70 8.06 7.55
N THR A 79 10.31 7.53 8.62
CA THR A 79 9.64 6.63 9.55
C THR A 79 9.51 7.35 10.88
N ILE A 80 8.31 7.33 11.46
CA ILE A 80 8.06 7.78 12.83
C ILE A 80 7.64 6.60 13.70
N GLU A 81 7.90 6.68 15.00
CA GLU A 81 7.53 5.71 16.02
C GLU A 81 7.09 6.45 17.28
N PHE A 82 5.88 6.12 17.75
CA PHE A 82 5.30 6.77 18.91
C PHE A 82 5.80 6.15 20.22
N HIS A 83 6.05 6.99 21.21
CA HIS A 83 6.47 6.58 22.55
C HIS A 83 5.56 7.18 23.61
N ASP A 84 5.35 6.45 24.68
CA ASP A 84 4.74 6.99 25.89
C ASP A 84 5.73 7.82 26.73
N ALA A 85 5.26 8.41 27.84
CA ALA A 85 6.10 9.23 28.72
C ALA A 85 7.29 8.47 29.32
N THR A 86 7.29 7.15 29.29
CA THR A 86 8.41 6.30 29.77
C THR A 86 9.40 5.95 28.65
N GLY A 87 9.12 6.35 27.41
CA GLY A 87 9.92 6.03 26.23
C GLY A 87 9.62 4.65 25.63
N LYS A 88 8.53 4.01 26.04
CA LYS A 88 8.08 2.73 25.49
C LYS A 88 7.19 2.96 24.28
N ASP A 89 7.31 2.08 23.27
CA ASP A 89 6.46 2.09 22.08
C ASP A 89 4.98 2.06 22.46
N THR A 90 4.19 2.95 21.87
CA THR A 90 2.76 3.06 22.11
C THR A 90 1.97 3.17 20.82
N ASN A 91 0.81 2.50 20.76
CA ASN A 91 -0.05 2.53 19.59
C ASN A 91 -0.92 3.78 19.58
N VAL A 92 -0.89 4.52 18.47
CA VAL A 92 -1.71 5.72 18.24
C VAL A 92 -2.49 5.53 16.95
N SER A 93 -3.81 5.77 17.01
CA SER A 93 -4.62 5.93 15.79
C SER A 93 -4.30 7.29 15.17
N LEU A 94 -3.87 7.30 13.93
CA LEU A 94 -3.43 8.50 13.24
C LEU A 94 -4.25 8.69 11.98
N LEU A 95 -4.84 9.87 11.81
CA LEU A 95 -5.74 10.22 10.69
C LEU A 95 -6.84 9.18 10.46
N GLY A 96 -7.40 8.67 11.53
CA GLY A 96 -8.45 7.67 11.47
C GLY A 96 -8.00 6.28 10.97
N LEU A 97 -6.71 5.94 10.95
CA LEU A 97 -6.20 4.61 10.63
C LEU A 97 -6.05 3.73 11.87
N PRO A 98 -6.06 2.39 11.73
CA PRO A 98 -5.90 1.46 12.85
C PRO A 98 -4.64 1.73 13.66
N PRO A 99 -4.69 1.67 15.01
CA PRO A 99 -3.59 2.05 15.87
C PRO A 99 -2.29 1.32 15.56
N SER A 100 -1.18 2.06 15.60
CA SER A 100 0.17 1.54 15.46
C SER A 100 1.16 2.40 16.23
N ASP A 101 2.25 1.77 16.66
CA ASP A 101 3.41 2.45 17.19
C ASP A 101 4.26 3.10 16.09
N ASP A 102 4.28 2.55 14.87
CA ASP A 102 5.13 3.01 13.79
C ASP A 102 4.39 3.26 12.47
N TRP A 103 4.80 4.33 11.77
CA TRP A 103 4.21 4.81 10.54
C TRP A 103 5.28 5.22 9.53
N VAL A 104 4.88 5.26 8.26
CA VAL A 104 5.67 5.78 7.16
C VAL A 104 5.06 7.11 6.70
N LEU A 105 5.89 8.13 6.58
CA LEU A 105 5.55 9.37 5.93
C LEU A 105 6.20 9.34 4.53
N HIS A 106 5.41 9.02 3.53
CA HIS A 106 5.86 8.92 2.16
C HIS A 106 5.80 10.28 1.48
N GLY A 107 6.91 10.76 0.95
CA GLY A 107 7.02 12.05 0.26
C GLY A 107 7.09 11.84 -1.25
N PRO A 108 5.99 11.95 -2.00
CA PRO A 108 5.99 11.75 -3.44
C PRO A 108 6.77 12.88 -4.13
N TYR A 109 8.02 12.62 -4.51
CA TYR A 109 8.87 13.57 -5.22
C TYR A 109 8.95 13.28 -6.71
N VAL A 110 9.29 12.05 -7.07
CA VAL A 110 9.35 11.59 -8.47
C VAL A 110 7.98 11.27 -9.02
N ASP A 111 7.06 10.85 -8.17
CA ASP A 111 5.65 10.70 -8.54
C ASP A 111 4.93 12.05 -8.49
N LYS A 112 4.87 12.74 -9.60
CA LYS A 112 4.23 14.05 -9.71
C LYS A 112 2.71 13.98 -9.78
N SER A 113 2.12 12.81 -10.02
CA SER A 113 0.69 12.60 -9.79
C SER A 113 0.33 12.65 -8.30
N MET A 114 1.31 12.38 -7.44
CA MET A 114 1.26 12.24 -5.97
C MET A 114 0.48 11.01 -5.46
N ILE A 115 -0.16 10.24 -6.31
CA ILE A 115 -1.08 9.18 -5.91
C ILE A 115 -0.68 7.75 -6.28
N ARG A 116 0.43 7.53 -7.02
CA ARG A 116 0.81 6.17 -7.45
C ARG A 116 0.95 5.19 -6.29
N ASN A 117 1.51 5.66 -5.17
CA ASN A 117 1.65 4.80 -3.99
C ASN A 117 0.29 4.45 -3.37
N SER A 118 -0.58 5.44 -3.12
CA SER A 118 -1.92 5.20 -2.60
C SER A 118 -2.78 4.39 -3.57
N PHE A 119 -2.67 4.65 -4.86
CA PHE A 119 -3.42 3.95 -5.90
C PHE A 119 -2.98 2.49 -6.05
N GLY A 120 -1.67 2.21 -6.04
CA GLY A 120 -1.15 0.83 -6.07
C GLY A 120 -1.61 0.01 -4.86
N HIS A 121 -1.55 0.60 -3.66
CA HIS A 121 -2.08 -0.04 -2.47
C HIS A 121 -3.61 -0.20 -2.52
N TRP A 122 -4.34 0.80 -3.03
CA TRP A 122 -5.78 0.72 -3.20
C TRP A 122 -6.17 -0.41 -4.14
N LEU A 123 -5.56 -0.51 -5.32
CA LEU A 123 -5.79 -1.59 -6.28
C LEU A 123 -5.64 -2.97 -5.64
N PHE A 124 -4.58 -3.18 -4.87
CA PHE A 124 -4.38 -4.49 -4.23
C PHE A 124 -5.43 -4.77 -3.14
N ARG A 125 -5.83 -3.78 -2.34
CA ARG A 125 -6.91 -3.96 -1.36
C ARG A 125 -8.24 -4.34 -2.00
N GLN A 126 -8.49 -3.92 -3.25
CA GLN A 126 -9.70 -4.30 -3.98
C GLN A 126 -9.79 -5.82 -4.22
N THR A 127 -8.69 -6.55 -4.20
CA THR A 127 -8.71 -8.03 -4.26
C THR A 127 -9.29 -8.68 -3.00
N GLY A 128 -9.49 -7.90 -1.93
CA GLY A 128 -9.88 -8.36 -0.60
C GLY A 128 -8.70 -8.66 0.32
N ARG A 129 -7.46 -8.55 -0.17
CA ARG A 129 -6.24 -8.81 0.62
C ARG A 129 -5.72 -7.53 1.24
N TYR A 130 -5.04 -7.68 2.39
CA TYR A 130 -4.40 -6.55 3.05
C TYR A 130 -3.31 -5.93 2.17
N SER A 131 -3.37 -4.62 2.06
CA SER A 131 -2.26 -3.75 1.65
C SER A 131 -2.27 -2.49 2.50
N PRO A 132 -1.14 -1.84 2.76
CA PRO A 132 -1.07 -0.63 3.57
C PRO A 132 -2.14 0.41 3.20
N ARG A 133 -2.86 0.89 4.22
CA ARG A 133 -3.78 2.02 4.06
C ARG A 133 -2.99 3.30 4.09
N THR A 134 -3.54 4.31 3.44
CA THR A 134 -2.86 5.59 3.23
C THR A 134 -3.78 6.78 3.49
N LYS A 135 -3.22 7.90 3.90
CA LYS A 135 -3.90 9.20 4.08
C LYS A 135 -2.97 10.34 3.70
N PHE A 136 -3.48 11.32 2.97
CA PHE A 136 -2.71 12.51 2.62
C PHE A 136 -2.76 13.57 3.72
N PHE A 137 -1.68 14.33 3.86
CA PHE A 137 -1.56 15.42 4.83
C PHE A 137 -0.48 16.42 4.40
N ASP A 138 -0.59 17.64 4.89
CA ASP A 138 0.44 18.66 4.74
C ASP A 138 1.48 18.51 5.88
N LEU A 139 2.77 18.46 5.56
CA LEU A 139 3.85 18.26 6.53
C LEU A 139 4.63 19.54 6.81
N TYR A 140 4.82 19.84 8.08
CA TYR A 140 5.76 20.83 8.59
C TYR A 140 6.83 20.16 9.45
N ILE A 141 8.09 20.51 9.20
CA ILE A 141 9.21 20.07 10.08
C ILE A 141 9.98 21.31 10.53
N ASN A 142 10.11 21.51 11.84
CA ASN A 142 10.76 22.69 12.44
C ASN A 142 10.20 24.02 11.91
N GLY A 143 8.90 24.09 11.68
CA GLY A 143 8.21 25.26 11.14
C GLY A 143 8.32 25.44 9.61
N VAL A 144 9.06 24.60 8.91
CA VAL A 144 9.22 24.65 7.44
C VAL A 144 8.21 23.71 6.78
N TYR A 145 7.41 24.25 5.87
CA TYR A 145 6.49 23.46 5.04
C TYR A 145 7.27 22.52 4.12
N ARG A 146 6.92 21.23 4.16
CA ARG A 146 7.58 20.16 3.39
C ARG A 146 6.76 19.65 2.21
N GLY A 147 5.56 20.21 1.98
CA GLY A 147 4.64 19.75 0.95
C GLY A 147 3.67 18.68 1.44
N VAL A 148 2.94 18.13 0.49
CA VAL A 148 1.99 17.03 0.74
C VAL A 148 2.75 15.73 0.92
N TYR A 149 2.42 15.00 1.97
CA TYR A 149 2.92 13.66 2.27
C TYR A 149 1.76 12.68 2.37
N GLU A 150 2.08 11.42 2.26
CA GLU A 150 1.14 10.31 2.44
C GLU A 150 1.54 9.52 3.70
N LEU A 151 0.65 9.48 4.69
CA LEU A 151 0.75 8.58 5.82
C LEU A 151 0.46 7.16 5.32
N THR A 152 1.39 6.25 5.50
CA THR A 152 1.28 4.88 5.03
C THR A 152 1.51 3.92 6.19
N GLU A 153 0.65 2.90 6.31
CA GLU A 153 0.84 1.82 7.26
C GLU A 153 2.14 1.06 6.96
N ARG A 154 2.84 0.68 8.02
CA ARG A 154 3.99 -0.20 7.87
C ARG A 154 3.56 -1.66 7.77
N ILE A 155 4.16 -2.41 6.85
CA ILE A 155 3.95 -3.85 6.72
C ILE A 155 4.50 -4.54 7.97
N LYS A 156 3.60 -5.13 8.76
CA LYS A 156 3.92 -5.89 9.97
C LYS A 156 2.78 -6.79 10.38
N ARG A 157 3.04 -7.69 11.34
CA ARG A 157 2.00 -8.50 11.98
C ARG A 157 1.02 -7.60 12.75
N GLY A 158 -0.26 -7.84 12.60
CA GLY A 158 -1.30 -7.18 13.38
C GLY A 158 -2.70 -7.61 12.94
N LYS A 159 -3.68 -7.50 13.86
CA LYS A 159 -5.08 -7.87 13.61
C LYS A 159 -5.64 -7.16 12.36
N TYR A 160 -5.31 -5.89 12.19
CA TYR A 160 -5.77 -5.05 11.08
C TYR A 160 -4.71 -4.89 9.96
N ARG A 161 -3.68 -5.72 9.95
CA ARG A 161 -2.60 -5.76 8.96
C ARG A 161 -2.40 -7.20 8.47
N ILE A 162 -1.18 -7.70 8.41
CA ILE A 162 -0.96 -9.12 8.17
C ILE A 162 -1.37 -9.89 9.41
N ASN A 163 -2.57 -10.46 9.38
CA ASN A 163 -3.18 -11.14 10.51
C ASN A 163 -2.72 -12.60 10.58
N VAL A 164 -1.45 -12.81 10.91
CA VAL A 164 -0.91 -14.14 11.21
C VAL A 164 -0.78 -14.34 12.72
N SER A 165 -0.83 -15.60 13.15
CA SER A 165 -0.74 -15.99 14.55
C SER A 165 0.54 -15.46 15.20
N LYS A 166 0.46 -15.15 16.51
CA LYS A 166 1.64 -14.78 17.28
C LYS A 166 2.52 -16.02 17.43
N LEU A 167 3.78 -15.91 17.05
CA LEU A 167 4.81 -16.92 17.22
C LEU A 167 5.68 -16.53 18.43
N LYS A 168 5.67 -17.35 19.47
CA LYS A 168 6.48 -17.18 20.68
C LYS A 168 7.82 -17.91 20.50
N GLU A 169 8.86 -17.51 21.22
CA GLU A 169 10.16 -18.21 21.19
C GLU A 169 10.06 -19.67 21.63
N THR A 170 9.02 -20.01 22.41
CA THR A 170 8.72 -21.38 22.89
C THR A 170 7.93 -22.23 21.90
N ASP A 171 7.43 -21.66 20.80
CA ASP A 171 6.63 -22.36 19.80
C ASP A 171 7.58 -23.06 18.80
N ILE A 172 8.15 -24.22 19.23
CA ILE A 172 9.23 -24.91 18.52
C ILE A 172 8.86 -26.30 18.04
N GLU A 173 7.57 -26.68 18.11
CA GLU A 173 7.03 -27.96 17.67
C GLU A 173 5.54 -27.88 17.31
N GLY A 174 5.03 -28.91 16.63
CA GLY A 174 3.63 -29.00 16.21
C GLY A 174 3.21 -27.84 15.30
N ASP A 175 1.89 -27.62 15.23
CA ASP A 175 1.34 -26.55 14.37
C ASP A 175 1.85 -25.16 14.76
N ASN A 176 2.20 -24.95 16.02
CA ASN A 176 2.71 -23.65 16.48
C ASN A 176 4.08 -23.28 15.88
N LEU A 177 4.92 -24.27 15.53
CA LEU A 177 6.18 -24.04 14.83
C LEU A 177 5.96 -23.57 13.39
N THR A 178 4.86 -23.98 12.73
CA THR A 178 4.68 -23.87 11.27
C THR A 178 4.33 -22.47 10.78
N GLY A 179 4.00 -21.51 11.68
CA GLY A 179 3.66 -20.13 11.29
C GLY A 179 3.36 -19.25 12.51
N GLY A 180 3.02 -18.08 12.32
CA GLY A 180 3.00 -16.91 11.50
C GLY A 180 4.34 -16.26 11.22
N TYR A 181 4.81 -16.46 10.05
CA TYR A 181 6.01 -15.81 9.59
C TYR A 181 5.68 -14.70 8.61
N ILE A 182 6.46 -13.60 8.62
CA ILE A 182 6.43 -12.54 7.61
C ILE A 182 7.86 -12.23 7.23
N TRP A 183 8.15 -12.20 5.94
CA TRP A 183 9.47 -11.87 5.42
C TRP A 183 9.37 -11.12 4.10
N GLU A 184 10.50 -10.59 3.65
CA GLU A 184 10.66 -10.07 2.30
C GLU A 184 11.95 -10.61 1.69
N PHE A 185 11.95 -10.74 0.37
CA PHE A 185 13.19 -10.82 -0.38
C PHE A 185 13.69 -9.42 -0.63
N ASP A 186 15.01 -9.21 -0.41
CA ASP A 186 15.63 -7.92 -0.56
C ASP A 186 17.08 -8.02 -1.02
N ARG A 187 17.61 -6.94 -1.62
CA ARG A 187 18.96 -6.88 -2.20
C ARG A 187 20.06 -7.00 -1.17
N LYS A 188 21.15 -7.69 -1.56
CA LYS A 188 22.42 -7.64 -0.85
C LYS A 188 23.25 -6.39 -1.20
N TYR A 189 23.12 -5.85 -2.41
CA TYR A 189 23.93 -4.73 -2.92
C TYR A 189 23.04 -3.65 -3.53
N ASP A 190 23.33 -2.40 -3.23
CA ASP A 190 23.03 -1.30 -4.14
C ASP A 190 24.17 -1.24 -5.16
N SER A 191 23.85 -1.33 -6.44
CA SER A 191 24.81 -1.29 -7.54
C SER A 191 25.64 0.01 -7.62
N ARG A 192 25.26 1.03 -6.86
CA ARG A 192 25.89 2.33 -6.86
C ARG A 192 27.07 2.49 -5.89
N GLY A 193 27.50 1.42 -5.22
CA GLY A 193 28.68 1.43 -4.38
C GLY A 193 28.61 2.39 -3.17
N ALA A 194 27.44 2.92 -2.87
CA ALA A 194 27.24 3.81 -1.75
C ALA A 194 27.39 3.04 -0.44
N GLY A 195 28.46 3.28 0.28
CA GLY A 195 28.89 2.58 1.50
C GLY A 195 27.98 2.75 2.73
N ILE A 196 26.68 2.95 2.52
CA ILE A 196 25.68 3.21 3.56
C ILE A 196 24.85 1.96 3.88
N LEU A 197 24.98 0.88 3.13
CA LEU A 197 24.20 -0.32 3.37
C LEU A 197 24.90 -1.21 4.37
N ASP A 198 24.26 -1.38 5.52
CA ASP A 198 24.59 -2.45 6.45
C ASP A 198 24.35 -3.80 5.74
N TYR A 199 25.43 -4.43 5.29
CA TYR A 199 25.43 -5.70 4.56
C TYR A 199 24.91 -6.89 5.39
N SER A 200 24.59 -6.67 6.66
CA SER A 200 24.03 -7.66 7.58
C SER A 200 22.48 -7.67 7.61
N ILE A 201 21.80 -7.03 6.67
CA ILE A 201 20.34 -6.83 6.71
C ILE A 201 19.56 -8.15 6.57
N TYR A 202 20.07 -9.13 5.83
CA TYR A 202 19.36 -10.40 5.65
C TYR A 202 19.60 -11.36 6.82
N ASP A 203 18.60 -12.16 7.15
CA ASP A 203 18.68 -13.14 8.23
C ASP A 203 19.21 -14.50 7.76
N PHE A 204 18.89 -14.88 6.53
CA PHE A 204 19.44 -16.06 5.84
C PHE A 204 19.22 -15.94 4.32
N LYS A 205 19.73 -16.91 3.59
CA LYS A 205 19.48 -17.05 2.15
C LYS A 205 18.67 -18.30 1.87
N THR A 206 17.86 -18.23 0.82
CA THR A 206 17.23 -19.42 0.24
C THR A 206 18.27 -20.28 -0.48
N SER A 207 17.91 -21.49 -0.88
CA SER A 207 18.82 -22.37 -1.63
C SER A 207 19.15 -21.81 -3.02
N ASP A 208 18.29 -20.98 -3.59
CA ASP A 208 18.54 -20.26 -4.86
C ASP A 208 19.32 -18.95 -4.66
N GLY A 209 19.71 -18.63 -3.42
CA GLY A 209 20.57 -17.50 -3.10
C GLY A 209 19.86 -16.19 -2.82
N HIS A 210 18.53 -16.15 -2.79
CA HIS A 210 17.77 -14.94 -2.45
C HIS A 210 17.95 -14.57 -0.98
N ASN A 211 18.16 -13.30 -0.70
CA ASN A 211 18.29 -12.79 0.65
C ASN A 211 16.90 -12.68 1.31
N VAL A 212 16.75 -13.30 2.48
CA VAL A 212 15.54 -13.26 3.28
C VAL A 212 15.73 -12.30 4.45
N VAL A 213 14.85 -11.31 4.55
CA VAL A 213 14.76 -10.40 5.68
C VAL A 213 13.49 -10.69 6.45
N LEU A 214 13.63 -11.20 7.67
CA LEU A 214 12.49 -11.49 8.54
C LEU A 214 11.87 -10.18 9.07
N ARG A 215 10.59 -10.03 8.83
CA ARG A 215 9.77 -8.95 9.38
C ARG A 215 9.04 -9.39 10.64
N TYR A 216 8.69 -10.68 10.70
CA TYR A 216 8.14 -11.29 11.90
C TYR A 216 8.39 -12.82 11.90
N PRO A 217 8.87 -13.39 13.00
CA PRO A 217 9.47 -12.71 14.17
C PRO A 217 10.68 -11.86 13.79
N LYS A 218 10.95 -10.79 14.55
CA LYS A 218 12.14 -9.94 14.32
C LYS A 218 13.43 -10.70 14.63
N LYS A 219 14.52 -10.35 13.96
CA LYS A 219 15.89 -10.81 14.31
C LYS A 219 16.12 -10.67 15.81
N GLY A 220 16.66 -11.71 16.45
CA GLY A 220 16.88 -11.77 17.90
C GLY A 220 15.64 -12.13 18.73
N LYS A 221 14.49 -12.38 18.07
CA LYS A 221 13.25 -12.88 18.69
C LYS A 221 12.76 -14.19 18.06
N ILE A 222 13.46 -14.70 17.08
CA ILE A 222 13.18 -15.97 16.44
C ILE A 222 14.05 -17.07 17.07
N ALA A 223 13.45 -18.19 17.46
CA ALA A 223 14.17 -19.38 17.93
C ALA A 223 14.88 -20.09 16.76
N ASN A 224 15.99 -20.83 17.03
CA ASN A 224 16.72 -21.54 16.00
C ASN A 224 15.84 -22.52 15.22
N LYS A 225 15.01 -23.32 15.91
CA LYS A 225 14.09 -24.25 15.25
C LYS A 225 13.07 -23.57 14.34
N GLN A 226 12.61 -22.37 14.71
CA GLN A 226 11.70 -21.58 13.88
C GLN A 226 12.41 -21.08 12.62
N LYS A 227 13.65 -20.61 12.76
CA LYS A 227 14.47 -20.18 11.63
C LYS A 227 14.77 -21.35 10.69
N GLU A 228 15.15 -22.49 11.22
CA GLU A 228 15.38 -23.73 10.46
C GLU A 228 14.12 -24.16 9.71
N TYR A 229 12.96 -24.13 10.38
CA TYR A 229 11.68 -24.48 9.76
C TYR A 229 11.38 -23.63 8.51
N ILE A 230 11.39 -22.28 8.65
CA ILE A 230 11.07 -21.42 7.50
C ILE A 230 12.15 -21.48 6.40
N GLN A 231 13.40 -21.67 6.77
CA GLN A 231 14.50 -21.85 5.82
C GLN A 231 14.36 -23.16 5.04
N ASN A 232 14.00 -24.25 5.71
CA ASN A 232 13.76 -25.54 5.05
C ASN A 232 12.51 -25.47 4.15
N TYR A 233 11.43 -24.85 4.62
CA TYR A 233 10.20 -24.67 3.83
C TYR A 233 10.46 -23.93 2.51
N LEU A 234 11.25 -22.85 2.54
CA LEU A 234 11.65 -22.12 1.33
C LEU A 234 12.62 -22.94 0.47
N SER A 235 13.52 -23.68 1.07
CA SER A 235 14.46 -24.55 0.34
C SER A 235 13.77 -25.71 -0.36
N GLU A 236 12.70 -26.25 0.21
CA GLU A 236 11.87 -27.27 -0.42
C GLU A 236 11.12 -26.71 -1.63
N LEU A 237 10.58 -25.50 -1.54
CA LEU A 237 9.97 -24.79 -2.67
C LEU A 237 10.99 -24.53 -3.80
N ASP A 238 12.17 -24.02 -3.47
CA ASP A 238 13.24 -23.81 -4.45
C ASP A 238 13.67 -25.13 -5.11
N ALA A 239 13.65 -26.25 -4.36
CA ALA A 239 14.10 -27.57 -4.84
C ALA A 239 13.19 -28.13 -5.94
N LEU A 240 11.91 -27.73 -6.01
CA LEU A 240 11.00 -28.13 -7.09
C LEU A 240 11.48 -27.67 -8.47
N TYR A 241 12.35 -26.65 -8.52
CA TYR A 241 12.79 -26.00 -9.75
C TYR A 241 14.30 -26.01 -9.93
N LYS A 242 14.97 -27.07 -9.43
CA LYS A 242 16.41 -27.28 -9.64
C LYS A 242 16.70 -28.05 -10.92
N GLY A 243 17.52 -27.46 -11.78
CA GLY A 243 17.94 -28.05 -13.04
C GLY A 243 16.88 -27.94 -14.14
N ASP A 244 16.91 -28.88 -15.10
CA ASP A 244 15.96 -28.94 -16.23
C ASP A 244 14.61 -29.62 -15.86
N LYS A 245 14.43 -29.98 -14.60
CA LYS A 245 13.21 -30.60 -14.10
C LYS A 245 12.37 -29.55 -13.38
N SER A 246 11.28 -29.13 -13.99
CA SER A 246 10.20 -28.48 -13.28
C SER A 246 9.23 -29.56 -12.78
N GLU A 247 9.15 -29.76 -11.48
CA GLU A 247 8.10 -30.58 -10.89
C GLU A 247 6.93 -29.67 -10.53
N SER A 248 5.71 -30.05 -10.92
CA SER A 248 4.51 -29.47 -10.37
C SER A 248 4.46 -29.74 -8.85
N GLY A 249 3.87 -28.85 -8.06
CA GLY A 249 3.78 -29.07 -6.61
C GLY A 249 3.95 -27.80 -5.79
N TYR A 250 4.12 -26.63 -6.44
CA TYR A 250 4.18 -25.34 -5.76
C TYR A 250 2.89 -25.05 -4.97
N GLU A 251 1.76 -25.58 -5.39
CA GLU A 251 0.46 -25.46 -4.73
C GLU A 251 0.45 -26.08 -3.32
N LYS A 252 1.42 -26.93 -3.00
CA LYS A 252 1.66 -27.41 -1.64
C LYS A 252 2.20 -26.30 -0.73
N TYR A 253 2.98 -25.39 -1.28
CA TYR A 253 3.72 -24.36 -0.55
C TYR A 253 3.09 -22.98 -0.68
N VAL A 254 2.48 -22.65 -1.82
CA VAL A 254 1.99 -21.31 -2.17
C VAL A 254 0.46 -21.32 -2.25
N ASP A 255 -0.17 -20.28 -1.69
CA ASP A 255 -1.59 -20.01 -1.88
C ASP A 255 -1.81 -19.44 -3.28
N ILE A 256 -2.46 -20.23 -4.14
CA ILE A 256 -2.64 -19.94 -5.56
C ILE A 256 -3.46 -18.67 -5.77
N GLY A 257 -4.50 -18.47 -4.97
CA GLY A 257 -5.33 -17.25 -5.06
C GLY A 257 -4.53 -16.00 -4.70
N SER A 258 -3.67 -16.06 -3.68
CA SER A 258 -2.80 -14.94 -3.34
C SER A 258 -1.76 -14.66 -4.43
N ALA A 259 -1.23 -15.71 -5.04
CA ALA A 259 -0.29 -15.59 -6.13
C ALA A 259 -0.94 -14.94 -7.36
N ALA A 260 -2.15 -15.35 -7.73
CA ALA A 260 -2.90 -14.76 -8.84
C ALA A 260 -3.19 -13.27 -8.59
N ASP A 261 -3.73 -12.91 -7.41
CA ASP A 261 -3.97 -11.51 -7.04
C ASP A 261 -2.71 -10.66 -7.09
N TYR A 262 -1.60 -11.20 -6.58
CA TYR A 262 -0.33 -10.48 -6.50
C TYR A 262 0.29 -10.28 -7.89
N LEU A 263 0.38 -11.33 -8.71
CA LEU A 263 0.96 -11.23 -10.04
C LEU A 263 0.11 -10.38 -10.98
N LEU A 264 -1.22 -10.53 -10.99
CA LEU A 264 -2.11 -9.65 -11.75
C LEU A 264 -1.93 -8.19 -11.36
N HIS A 265 -1.77 -7.91 -10.07
CA HIS A 265 -1.52 -6.56 -9.57
C HIS A 265 -0.15 -6.02 -10.02
N LEU A 266 0.92 -6.82 -9.94
CA LEU A 266 2.25 -6.41 -10.42
C LEU A 266 2.25 -6.11 -11.91
N GLU A 267 1.59 -6.96 -12.70
CA GLU A 267 1.48 -6.78 -14.14
C GLU A 267 0.64 -5.54 -14.49
N LEU A 268 -0.48 -5.30 -13.78
CA LEU A 268 -1.30 -4.12 -13.97
C LEU A 268 -0.55 -2.83 -13.61
N THR A 269 0.14 -2.83 -12.48
CA THR A 269 0.88 -1.66 -12.00
C THR A 269 2.26 -1.51 -12.65
N THR A 270 2.66 -2.45 -13.51
CA THR A 270 4.00 -2.51 -14.10
C THR A 270 5.13 -2.48 -13.06
N ASN A 271 4.91 -3.09 -11.89
CA ASN A 271 5.88 -3.15 -10.81
C ASN A 271 6.81 -4.35 -11.00
N ALA A 272 8.01 -4.11 -11.52
CA ALA A 272 8.97 -5.15 -11.81
C ALA A 272 9.85 -5.55 -10.62
N ASP A 273 9.96 -4.74 -9.58
CA ASP A 273 10.85 -4.95 -8.44
C ASP A 273 10.76 -6.34 -7.81
N PRO A 274 9.54 -6.88 -7.54
CA PRO A 274 9.41 -8.19 -6.91
C PRO A 274 9.95 -9.34 -7.74
N TYR A 275 9.93 -9.26 -9.06
CA TYR A 275 10.50 -10.29 -9.94
C TYR A 275 12.01 -10.44 -9.81
N PHE A 276 12.68 -9.39 -9.33
CA PHE A 276 14.11 -9.36 -9.04
C PHE A 276 14.42 -9.52 -7.54
N ALA A 277 13.50 -10.05 -6.77
CA ALA A 277 13.62 -10.20 -5.32
C ALA A 277 13.88 -8.87 -4.58
N TYR A 278 13.11 -7.83 -4.94
CA TYR A 278 13.10 -6.52 -4.27
C TYR A 278 11.71 -6.18 -3.78
N ASN A 279 11.58 -5.65 -2.57
CA ASN A 279 10.29 -5.29 -2.01
C ASN A 279 9.25 -6.43 -2.08
N PHE A 280 9.71 -7.69 -2.17
CA PHE A 280 8.83 -8.85 -2.31
C PHE A 280 8.47 -9.39 -0.94
N PHE A 281 7.38 -8.90 -0.39
CA PHE A 281 6.83 -9.35 0.87
C PHE A 281 6.02 -10.63 0.70
N MET A 282 6.14 -11.50 1.70
CA MET A 282 5.40 -12.75 1.81
C MET A 282 5.11 -13.05 3.27
N TYR A 283 4.07 -13.86 3.49
CA TYR A 283 3.79 -14.34 4.83
C TYR A 283 3.22 -15.75 4.79
N LYS A 284 3.43 -16.49 5.88
CA LYS A 284 2.92 -17.85 6.05
C LYS A 284 2.13 -17.93 7.35
N PRO A 285 0.80 -18.18 7.30
CA PRO A 285 0.02 -18.58 8.46
C PRO A 285 0.55 -19.90 9.03
N LYS A 286 0.18 -20.23 10.26
CA LYS A 286 0.43 -21.56 10.81
C LYS A 286 -0.50 -22.59 10.18
N ASP A 287 -0.07 -23.84 10.21
CA ASP A 287 -0.97 -24.96 9.95
C ASP A 287 -2.03 -25.03 11.07
N GLU A 288 -3.22 -25.44 10.72
CA GLU A 288 -4.33 -25.59 11.67
C GLU A 288 -4.83 -27.02 11.66
N THR A 289 -4.95 -27.61 12.84
CA THR A 289 -5.59 -28.91 13.02
C THR A 289 -6.91 -28.68 13.76
N ASP A 290 -8.02 -29.07 13.12
CA ASP A 290 -9.35 -28.93 13.72
C ASP A 290 -9.60 -29.94 14.83
N GLU A 291 -10.76 -29.85 15.49
CA GLU A 291 -11.18 -30.75 16.57
C GLU A 291 -11.37 -32.21 16.12
N HIS A 292 -11.49 -32.44 14.81
CA HIS A 292 -11.60 -33.75 14.21
C HIS A 292 -10.25 -34.32 13.73
N GLY A 293 -9.15 -33.59 13.92
CA GLY A 293 -7.81 -33.97 13.49
C GLY A 293 -7.51 -33.67 12.01
N ASN A 294 -8.39 -32.98 11.28
CA ASN A 294 -8.12 -32.58 9.90
C ASN A 294 -7.13 -31.44 9.88
N LYS A 295 -6.08 -31.59 9.09
CA LYS A 295 -5.00 -30.60 8.98
C LYS A 295 -5.17 -29.73 7.76
N THR A 296 -5.19 -28.42 7.97
CA THR A 296 -5.12 -27.39 6.91
C THR A 296 -3.73 -26.75 6.94
N ALA A 297 -2.97 -26.91 5.86
CA ALA A 297 -1.63 -26.33 5.77
C ALA A 297 -1.69 -24.81 5.58
N GLY A 298 -0.94 -24.08 6.40
CA GLY A 298 -0.68 -22.66 6.19
C GLY A 298 0.31 -22.47 5.06
N LYS A 299 -0.13 -21.94 3.92
CA LYS A 299 0.70 -21.72 2.72
C LYS A 299 1.28 -20.32 2.65
N ILE A 300 2.33 -20.16 1.87
CA ILE A 300 2.88 -18.83 1.57
C ILE A 300 1.83 -18.00 0.82
N ASN A 301 1.51 -16.85 1.36
CA ASN A 301 0.74 -15.82 0.69
C ASN A 301 1.69 -14.76 0.13
N LEU A 302 1.52 -14.39 -1.13
CA LEU A 302 2.29 -13.34 -1.78
C LEU A 302 1.70 -11.97 -1.46
N GLY A 303 2.57 -11.01 -1.16
CA GLY A 303 2.19 -9.65 -0.79
C GLY A 303 2.30 -9.36 0.71
N PRO A 304 1.86 -8.14 1.11
CA PRO A 304 1.35 -7.06 0.26
C PRO A 304 2.42 -6.45 -0.64
N PRO A 305 2.05 -5.92 -1.82
CA PRO A 305 2.99 -5.24 -2.69
C PRO A 305 3.47 -3.92 -2.06
N TRP A 306 4.68 -3.48 -2.48
CA TRP A 306 5.31 -2.26 -1.97
C TRP A 306 6.12 -1.57 -3.06
N GLY A 307 6.21 -0.20 -3.00
CA GLY A 307 7.08 0.59 -3.85
C GLY A 307 6.47 0.92 -5.21
N PHE A 308 5.69 2.02 -5.29
CA PHE A 308 4.96 2.38 -6.51
C PHE A 308 5.40 3.71 -7.14
N GLU A 309 6.42 4.39 -6.57
CA GLU A 309 6.83 5.71 -7.02
C GLU A 309 7.21 5.78 -8.51
N ILE A 310 7.81 4.68 -9.01
CA ILE A 310 8.30 4.55 -10.39
C ILE A 310 7.51 3.52 -11.21
N THR A 311 6.31 3.17 -10.78
CA THR A 311 5.40 2.24 -11.46
C THR A 311 4.33 2.99 -12.26
N LEU A 312 3.40 2.27 -12.88
CA LEU A 312 2.27 2.87 -13.61
C LEU A 312 2.77 3.93 -14.61
N CYS A 313 3.77 3.55 -15.39
CA CYS A 313 4.40 4.42 -16.40
C CYS A 313 5.00 5.73 -15.87
N ASN A 314 5.52 5.72 -14.64
CA ASN A 314 6.29 6.86 -14.12
C ASN A 314 7.79 6.77 -14.36
N ASN A 315 8.29 5.71 -14.94
CA ASN A 315 9.69 5.57 -15.29
C ASN A 315 9.81 5.57 -16.83
N THR A 316 9.84 6.76 -17.40
CA THR A 316 10.10 6.93 -18.83
C THR A 316 11.55 7.35 -18.99
N HIS A 317 12.41 6.45 -19.49
CA HIS A 317 13.65 6.89 -20.09
C HIS A 317 13.35 7.57 -21.44
N PRO A 318 14.06 8.66 -21.76
CA PRO A 318 13.98 9.23 -23.10
C PRO A 318 14.27 8.12 -24.13
N GLU A 319 13.56 8.14 -25.24
CA GLU A 319 13.58 7.17 -26.33
C GLU A 319 14.98 6.87 -26.93
N ASN A 320 16.03 7.53 -26.45
CA ASN A 320 17.39 7.50 -26.97
C ASN A 320 18.39 6.76 -26.08
N TYR A 321 17.98 6.02 -25.05
CA TYR A 321 18.89 5.13 -24.35
C TYR A 321 19.03 3.82 -25.14
N GLU A 322 19.77 3.86 -26.23
CA GLU A 322 20.39 2.64 -26.77
C GLU A 322 21.22 2.04 -25.64
N ILE A 323 20.85 0.84 -25.21
CA ILE A 323 21.65 0.04 -24.29
C ILE A 323 22.99 -0.15 -25.00
N ASN A 324 23.96 0.68 -24.67
CA ASN A 324 25.32 0.47 -25.08
C ASN A 324 25.78 -0.83 -24.39
N ASN A 325 25.76 -1.93 -25.14
CA ASN A 325 26.10 -3.28 -24.70
C ASN A 325 27.51 -3.42 -24.09
N ASN A 326 28.23 -2.33 -23.92
CA ASN A 326 29.60 -2.29 -23.38
C ASN A 326 29.68 -1.69 -21.96
N ASP A 327 28.61 -1.20 -21.37
CA ASP A 327 28.63 -0.71 -19.98
C ASP A 327 28.01 -1.73 -19.03
N SER A 328 28.85 -2.60 -18.48
CA SER A 328 28.48 -3.63 -17.51
C SER A 328 28.06 -3.07 -16.13
N THR A 329 28.05 -1.76 -15.96
CA THR A 329 27.71 -1.08 -14.71
C THR A 329 26.32 -0.47 -14.70
N SER A 330 25.70 -0.29 -15.86
CA SER A 330 24.31 0.12 -15.94
C SER A 330 23.41 -1.10 -15.69
N LEU A 331 22.68 -1.09 -14.58
CA LEU A 331 21.52 -1.97 -14.46
C LEU A 331 20.66 -1.78 -15.70
N PRO A 332 20.13 -2.87 -16.29
CA PRO A 332 19.15 -2.73 -17.33
C PRO A 332 18.03 -1.89 -16.73
N THR A 333 17.99 -0.65 -17.15
CA THR A 333 16.85 0.19 -16.90
C THR A 333 15.73 -0.49 -17.65
N LEU A 334 14.92 -1.26 -16.92
CA LEU A 334 13.67 -1.77 -17.44
C LEU A 334 12.94 -0.55 -17.93
N GLU A 335 12.86 -0.38 -19.23
CA GLU A 335 12.11 0.70 -19.88
C GLU A 335 10.65 0.52 -19.49
N ASN A 336 10.17 1.31 -18.55
CA ASN A 336 9.06 0.95 -17.71
C ASN A 336 7.73 1.53 -18.16
N CYS A 337 7.65 2.13 -19.32
CA CYS A 337 6.37 2.51 -19.87
C CYS A 337 5.94 1.63 -21.03
N PHE A 338 6.04 0.34 -20.88
CA PHE A 338 5.40 -0.53 -21.83
C PHE A 338 3.99 -0.85 -21.32
N VAL A 339 3.03 -0.29 -21.99
CA VAL A 339 1.63 -0.70 -21.88
C VAL A 339 1.47 -2.17 -22.26
N GLU A 340 2.27 -2.63 -23.23
CA GLU A 340 2.28 -3.99 -23.78
C GLU A 340 3.39 -4.85 -23.18
N GLY A 341 3.23 -6.17 -23.24
CA GLY A 341 4.19 -7.18 -22.75
C GLY A 341 4.10 -7.41 -21.23
N TRP A 342 4.36 -8.65 -20.81
CA TRP A 342 4.37 -9.04 -19.40
C TRP A 342 5.69 -8.62 -18.73
N GLN A 343 5.60 -8.03 -17.55
CA GLN A 343 6.78 -7.61 -16.78
C GLN A 343 7.61 -8.82 -16.34
N ILE A 344 6.94 -9.90 -15.99
CA ILE A 344 7.60 -11.15 -15.62
C ILE A 344 8.45 -11.71 -16.77
N ASP A 345 7.95 -11.68 -18.02
CA ASP A 345 8.70 -12.17 -19.20
C ASP A 345 9.93 -11.30 -19.47
N ARG A 346 9.84 -9.99 -19.22
CA ARG A 346 10.96 -9.07 -19.34
C ARG A 346 12.01 -9.31 -18.28
N ALA A 347 11.59 -9.52 -17.05
CA ALA A 347 12.47 -9.88 -15.95
C ALA A 347 13.23 -11.17 -16.30
N TYR A 348 12.56 -12.15 -16.89
CA TYR A 348 13.15 -13.42 -17.30
C TYR A 348 14.18 -13.26 -18.43
N LYS A 349 13.90 -12.44 -19.46
CA LYS A 349 14.83 -12.18 -20.58
C LYS A 349 16.10 -11.47 -20.14
N ASN A 350 16.06 -10.75 -19.04
CA ASN A 350 17.18 -9.98 -18.48
C ASN A 350 17.94 -10.75 -17.38
N ILE A 351 17.78 -12.08 -17.30
CA ILE A 351 18.54 -12.93 -16.37
C ILE A 351 20.04 -12.78 -16.62
N GLY A 352 20.78 -12.55 -15.54
CA GLY A 352 22.25 -12.45 -15.57
C GLY A 352 22.78 -11.04 -15.77
N LEU A 353 21.96 -10.05 -16.12
CA LEU A 353 22.38 -8.66 -16.16
C LEU A 353 22.51 -8.14 -14.71
N GLY A 354 23.68 -7.66 -14.34
CA GLY A 354 23.96 -7.11 -13.00
C GLY A 354 23.99 -8.13 -11.85
N GLY A 355 24.08 -9.45 -12.13
CA GLY A 355 24.13 -10.50 -11.10
C GLY A 355 22.80 -10.74 -10.39
N ILE A 356 21.70 -10.24 -10.92
CA ILE A 356 20.36 -10.41 -10.39
C ILE A 356 19.83 -11.79 -10.80
N GLN A 357 19.35 -12.55 -9.81
CA GLN A 357 18.71 -13.85 -10.03
C GLN A 357 17.21 -13.68 -9.87
N PRO A 358 16.40 -13.90 -10.91
CA PRO A 358 14.95 -13.89 -10.76
C PRO A 358 14.50 -15.10 -9.94
N ILE A 359 13.30 -14.99 -9.36
CA ILE A 359 12.72 -16.04 -8.52
C ILE A 359 12.20 -17.15 -9.42
N LYS A 360 12.93 -18.28 -9.51
CA LYS A 360 12.64 -19.36 -10.46
C LYS A 360 11.26 -19.95 -10.29
N TRP A 361 10.86 -20.30 -9.07
CA TRP A 361 9.56 -20.92 -8.82
C TRP A 361 8.39 -20.01 -9.23
N LEU A 362 8.56 -18.69 -9.13
CA LEU A 362 7.56 -17.71 -9.57
C LEU A 362 7.42 -17.71 -11.09
N LEU A 363 8.53 -17.80 -11.81
CA LEU A 363 8.56 -17.85 -13.28
C LEU A 363 7.98 -19.17 -13.81
N GLU A 364 8.31 -20.28 -13.18
CA GLU A 364 7.78 -21.59 -13.59
C GLU A 364 6.29 -21.71 -13.27
N MET A 365 5.83 -21.20 -12.12
CA MET A 365 4.43 -21.09 -11.82
C MET A 365 3.68 -20.24 -12.86
N TRP A 366 4.27 -19.12 -13.30
CA TRP A 366 3.70 -18.29 -14.37
C TRP A 366 3.48 -19.06 -15.67
N LYS A 367 4.36 -19.98 -16.04
CA LYS A 367 4.26 -20.81 -17.25
C LYS A 367 3.26 -21.96 -17.13
N ASP A 368 2.85 -22.32 -15.92
CA ASP A 368 1.94 -23.43 -15.67
C ASP A 368 0.55 -23.12 -16.19
N SER A 369 0.00 -24.02 -17.01
CA SER A 369 -1.32 -23.86 -17.64
C SER A 369 -2.48 -23.83 -16.63
N VAL A 370 -2.35 -24.54 -15.50
CA VAL A 370 -3.34 -24.54 -14.43
C VAL A 370 -3.34 -23.17 -13.75
N PHE A 371 -2.16 -22.63 -13.43
CA PHE A 371 -2.04 -21.30 -12.86
C PHE A 371 -2.51 -20.21 -13.83
N GLN A 372 -2.17 -20.32 -15.12
CA GLN A 372 -2.66 -19.40 -16.14
C GLN A 372 -4.21 -19.41 -16.25
N THR A 373 -4.82 -20.55 -16.05
CA THR A 373 -6.30 -20.65 -16.01
C THR A 373 -6.88 -19.92 -14.81
N GLU A 374 -6.28 -20.08 -13.62
CA GLU A 374 -6.69 -19.34 -12.43
C GLU A 374 -6.47 -17.82 -12.58
N MET A 375 -5.37 -17.42 -13.17
CA MET A 375 -5.08 -16.00 -13.51
C MET A 375 -6.17 -15.39 -14.39
N LYS A 376 -6.56 -16.08 -15.47
CA LYS A 376 -7.63 -15.63 -16.38
C LYS A 376 -8.96 -15.49 -15.68
N LYS A 377 -9.32 -16.50 -14.89
CA LYS A 377 -10.54 -16.48 -14.07
C LYS A 377 -10.54 -15.31 -13.11
N ARG A 378 -9.44 -15.16 -12.36
CA ARG A 378 -9.31 -14.10 -11.36
C ARG A 378 -9.29 -12.71 -11.97
N TRP A 379 -8.63 -12.53 -13.10
CA TRP A 379 -8.68 -11.30 -13.88
C TRP A 379 -10.11 -10.93 -14.27
N ALA A 380 -10.86 -11.87 -14.83
CA ALA A 380 -12.25 -11.65 -15.21
C ALA A 380 -13.13 -11.24 -14.01
N GLU A 381 -12.95 -11.86 -12.84
CA GLU A 381 -13.65 -11.50 -11.60
C GLU A 381 -13.33 -10.05 -11.18
N LEU A 382 -12.06 -9.70 -11.10
CA LEU A 382 -11.61 -8.36 -10.67
C LEU A 382 -12.03 -7.29 -11.67
N ARG A 383 -11.83 -7.53 -12.97
CA ARG A 383 -12.16 -6.59 -14.06
C ARG A 383 -13.65 -6.38 -14.25
N SER A 384 -14.46 -7.38 -13.94
CA SER A 384 -15.92 -7.22 -13.97
C SER A 384 -16.44 -6.34 -12.83
N GLY A 385 -15.70 -6.16 -11.76
CA GLY A 385 -16.16 -5.48 -10.54
C GLY A 385 -15.21 -4.39 -10.07
N VAL A 386 -14.35 -4.74 -9.10
CA VAL A 386 -13.53 -3.77 -8.35
C VAL A 386 -12.42 -3.11 -9.18
N TRP A 387 -11.94 -3.77 -10.23
CA TRP A 387 -11.00 -3.22 -11.20
C TRP A 387 -11.68 -2.80 -12.51
N HIS A 388 -12.99 -2.67 -12.53
CA HIS A 388 -13.71 -2.14 -13.67
C HIS A 388 -13.27 -0.71 -13.97
N THR A 389 -13.20 -0.33 -15.25
CA THR A 389 -12.72 1.00 -15.67
C THR A 389 -13.51 2.13 -15.01
N LYS A 390 -14.85 2.03 -14.91
CA LYS A 390 -15.67 3.03 -14.23
C LYS A 390 -15.37 3.13 -12.73
N THR A 391 -15.06 1.99 -12.08
CA THR A 391 -14.66 1.94 -10.66
C THR A 391 -13.35 2.67 -10.44
N MET A 392 -12.39 2.39 -11.28
CA MET A 392 -11.07 3.02 -11.23
C MET A 392 -11.17 4.53 -11.52
N ASP A 393 -11.95 4.92 -12.54
CA ASP A 393 -12.15 6.35 -12.86
C ASP A 393 -12.78 7.10 -11.68
N ALA A 394 -13.80 6.52 -11.04
CA ALA A 394 -14.44 7.13 -9.87
C ALA A 394 -13.44 7.34 -8.71
N TYR A 395 -12.55 6.37 -8.46
CA TYR A 395 -11.48 6.53 -7.47
C TYR A 395 -10.53 7.66 -7.85
N LEU A 396 -10.06 7.67 -9.11
CA LEU A 396 -9.13 8.69 -9.59
C LEU A 396 -9.75 10.09 -9.55
N ASP A 397 -11.02 10.23 -9.95
CA ASP A 397 -11.74 11.52 -9.88
C ASP A 397 -11.86 12.03 -8.45
N SER A 398 -12.15 11.14 -7.51
CA SER A 398 -12.19 11.47 -6.09
C SER A 398 -10.83 11.93 -5.57
N MET A 399 -9.74 11.23 -5.91
CA MET A 399 -8.40 11.61 -5.50
C MET A 399 -7.98 12.95 -6.12
N LYS A 400 -8.33 13.18 -7.37
CA LYS A 400 -8.08 14.45 -8.06
C LYS A 400 -8.79 15.62 -7.37
N ALA A 401 -10.06 15.44 -7.04
CA ALA A 401 -10.83 16.43 -6.30
C ALA A 401 -10.27 16.67 -4.89
N HIS A 402 -9.89 15.60 -4.19
CA HIS A 402 -9.36 15.66 -2.82
C HIS A 402 -8.01 16.38 -2.74
N LEU A 403 -7.16 16.25 -3.75
CA LEU A 403 -5.80 16.79 -3.72
C LEU A 403 -5.62 18.10 -4.47
N LYS A 404 -6.65 18.65 -5.10
CA LYS A 404 -6.53 19.81 -5.98
C LYS A 404 -5.79 21.00 -5.35
N ASP A 405 -6.28 21.47 -4.21
CA ASP A 405 -5.70 22.64 -3.54
C ASP A 405 -4.35 22.29 -2.86
N ALA A 406 -4.24 21.05 -2.40
CA ALA A 406 -3.01 20.54 -1.82
C ALA A 406 -1.89 20.39 -2.87
N ALA A 407 -2.23 19.99 -4.09
CA ALA A 407 -1.28 19.91 -5.21
C ALA A 407 -0.69 21.29 -5.53
N GLU A 408 -1.52 22.33 -5.58
CA GLU A 408 -1.04 23.71 -5.81
C GLU A 408 -0.02 24.12 -4.74
N ARG A 409 -0.32 23.85 -3.45
CA ARG A 409 0.62 24.12 -2.34
C ARG A 409 1.90 23.30 -2.47
N ASN A 410 1.78 22.03 -2.83
CA ASN A 410 2.92 21.13 -2.99
C ASN A 410 3.86 21.60 -4.09
N PHE A 411 3.34 21.93 -5.28
CA PHE A 411 4.17 22.33 -6.42
C PHE A 411 4.68 23.77 -6.32
N LYS A 412 4.06 24.63 -5.51
CA LYS A 412 4.65 25.89 -5.09
C LYS A 412 5.89 25.67 -4.21
N ARG A 413 5.89 24.62 -3.36
CA ARG A 413 7.04 24.25 -2.52
C ARG A 413 8.11 23.50 -3.32
N TRP A 414 7.70 22.61 -4.22
CA TRP A 414 8.55 21.76 -5.04
C TRP A 414 8.27 22.00 -6.51
N PRO A 415 8.89 23.02 -7.14
CA PRO A 415 8.58 23.43 -8.52
C PRO A 415 9.27 22.52 -9.54
N ASN A 416 8.88 21.24 -9.57
CA ASN A 416 9.46 20.19 -10.41
C ASN A 416 8.53 19.70 -11.55
N LEU A 417 7.35 20.32 -11.75
CA LEU A 417 6.53 20.08 -12.94
C LEU A 417 7.26 20.54 -14.20
N GLY A 418 7.08 19.80 -15.30
CA GLY A 418 7.76 20.06 -16.58
C GLY A 418 9.27 19.79 -16.55
N LYS A 419 9.81 19.21 -15.47
CA LYS A 419 11.25 18.97 -15.32
C LYS A 419 11.51 17.52 -14.96
N GLY A 420 12.63 16.97 -15.43
CA GLY A 420 13.15 15.71 -14.90
C GLY A 420 13.43 15.86 -13.40
N SER A 421 13.12 14.84 -12.62
CA SER A 421 13.51 14.80 -11.21
C SER A 421 14.95 14.29 -11.09
N SER A 422 15.75 14.89 -10.22
CA SER A 422 17.13 14.48 -9.97
C SER A 422 17.40 14.37 -8.47
N PHE A 423 18.33 13.51 -8.08
CA PHE A 423 18.87 13.48 -6.71
C PHE A 423 19.62 14.77 -6.34
N TYR A 424 20.05 15.54 -7.35
CA TYR A 424 20.77 16.80 -7.16
C TYR A 424 19.88 18.03 -7.15
N ASP A 425 18.55 17.81 -7.29
CA ASP A 425 17.64 18.95 -7.16
C ASP A 425 17.82 19.54 -5.75
N GLU A 426 18.01 20.85 -5.70
CA GLU A 426 18.21 21.54 -4.44
C GLU A 426 16.89 21.72 -3.70
N ASP A 427 16.93 21.51 -2.39
CA ASP A 427 15.86 21.95 -1.50
C ASP A 427 16.06 23.43 -1.18
N PRO A 428 15.20 24.35 -1.68
CA PRO A 428 15.36 25.79 -1.44
C PRO A 428 15.18 26.18 0.03
N LEU A 429 14.63 25.28 0.87
CA LEU A 429 14.48 25.46 2.30
C LEU A 429 14.97 24.19 3.03
N PRO A 430 16.28 23.90 3.03
CA PRO A 430 16.79 22.63 3.51
C PRO A 430 16.55 22.44 5.00
N ILE A 431 16.13 21.23 5.37
CA ILE A 431 16.24 20.77 6.76
C ILE A 431 17.69 20.37 6.98
N LYS A 432 18.16 20.57 8.21
CA LYS A 432 19.47 20.08 8.59
C LYS A 432 19.48 18.55 8.61
N TYR A 433 20.16 17.95 7.64
CA TYR A 433 20.42 16.52 7.60
C TYR A 433 21.86 16.24 8.05
N CYS A 434 22.03 15.19 8.85
CA CYS A 434 23.35 14.66 9.20
C CYS A 434 23.78 13.68 8.11
N ARG A 435 24.36 14.16 7.02
CA ARG A 435 24.99 13.32 6.02
C ARG A 435 26.44 13.07 6.36
N GLU A 436 26.84 11.83 6.58
CA GLU A 436 28.25 11.45 6.74
C GLU A 436 28.97 11.31 5.38
N SER A 437 28.23 11.11 4.29
CA SER A 437 28.77 11.11 2.93
C SER A 437 27.73 11.60 1.93
N GLN A 438 28.18 12.36 0.94
CA GLN A 438 27.39 12.59 -0.27
C GLN A 438 27.38 11.28 -1.05
N ILE A 439 26.21 10.69 -1.22
CA ILE A 439 26.05 9.65 -2.23
C ILE A 439 26.12 10.40 -3.55
N LEU A 440 27.22 10.20 -4.25
CA LEU A 440 27.36 10.68 -5.62
C LEU A 440 26.44 9.82 -6.49
N GLY A 441 25.17 10.19 -6.56
CA GLY A 441 24.29 9.68 -7.59
C GLY A 441 24.90 10.00 -8.96
N THR A 442 24.66 9.17 -9.93
CA THR A 442 25.26 9.27 -11.28
C THR A 442 24.70 10.39 -12.15
N GLY A 443 24.06 11.44 -11.61
CA GLY A 443 23.51 12.55 -12.39
C GLY A 443 22.43 12.16 -13.41
N VAL A 444 22.08 10.89 -13.47
CA VAL A 444 21.03 10.38 -14.35
C VAL A 444 19.70 10.92 -13.82
N PRO A 445 18.91 11.62 -14.64
CA PRO A 445 17.57 12.01 -14.26
C PRO A 445 16.82 10.75 -13.82
N ILE A 446 16.25 10.78 -12.61
CA ILE A 446 15.33 9.73 -12.19
C ILE A 446 14.05 10.08 -12.89
N GLY A 447 13.85 9.42 -14.00
CA GLY A 447 12.84 9.71 -14.99
C GLY A 447 11.47 9.81 -14.38
N GLY A 448 10.54 9.95 -15.06
CA GLY A 448 9.14 10.04 -14.94
C GLY A 448 8.64 10.78 -16.15
N PHE A 449 7.43 10.55 -16.51
CA PHE A 449 6.71 11.44 -17.39
C PHE A 449 6.76 12.86 -16.79
N ASN A 450 6.90 13.88 -17.61
CA ASN A 450 7.10 15.27 -17.16
C ASN A 450 6.07 16.17 -17.83
N ALA A 451 4.86 16.21 -17.31
CA ALA A 451 3.88 17.20 -17.70
C ALA A 451 4.16 18.56 -17.04
N ASP A 452 3.85 19.64 -17.75
CA ASP A 452 3.96 21.01 -17.24
C ASP A 452 2.94 21.32 -16.14
N THR A 453 1.94 20.47 -15.98
CA THR A 453 0.85 20.66 -15.01
C THR A 453 0.60 19.39 -14.22
N TRP A 454 0.10 19.53 -12.98
CA TRP A 454 -0.35 18.39 -12.18
C TRP A 454 -1.48 17.60 -12.85
N ASP A 455 -2.43 18.30 -13.48
CA ASP A 455 -3.50 17.66 -14.26
C ASP A 455 -2.94 16.77 -15.37
N GLY A 456 -1.90 17.22 -16.07
CA GLY A 456 -1.22 16.42 -17.09
C GLY A 456 -0.58 15.16 -16.54
N GLU A 457 0.08 15.23 -15.39
CA GLU A 457 0.65 14.06 -14.69
C GLU A 457 -0.44 13.07 -14.26
N PHE A 458 -1.56 13.59 -13.76
CA PHE A 458 -2.68 12.79 -13.31
C PHE A 458 -3.38 12.07 -14.47
N GLU A 459 -3.65 12.78 -15.56
CA GLU A 459 -4.28 12.21 -16.76
C GLU A 459 -3.35 11.21 -17.48
N HIS A 460 -2.04 11.43 -17.42
CA HIS A 460 -1.08 10.44 -17.92
C HIS A 460 -1.20 9.12 -17.14
N LEU A 461 -1.20 9.16 -15.81
CA LEU A 461 -1.43 7.98 -14.97
C LEU A 461 -2.73 7.26 -15.35
N ARG A 462 -3.84 8.01 -15.44
CA ARG A 462 -5.16 7.49 -15.84
C ARG A 462 -5.12 6.81 -17.21
N LYS A 463 -4.61 7.51 -18.20
CA LYS A 463 -4.50 7.02 -19.57
C LYS A 463 -3.69 5.73 -19.64
N LYS A 464 -2.49 5.74 -19.06
CA LYS A 464 -1.58 4.59 -19.11
C LYS A 464 -2.13 3.37 -18.36
N THR A 465 -2.81 3.58 -17.25
CA THR A 465 -3.49 2.50 -16.54
C THR A 465 -4.58 1.86 -17.40
N LYS A 466 -5.41 2.67 -18.08
CA LYS A 466 -6.46 2.16 -18.99
C LYS A 466 -5.88 1.42 -20.18
N GLU A 467 -4.84 1.95 -20.80
CA GLU A 467 -4.15 1.29 -21.92
C GLU A 467 -3.60 -0.08 -21.47
N ARG A 468 -2.99 -0.15 -20.26
CA ARG A 468 -2.48 -1.40 -19.70
C ARG A 468 -3.60 -2.40 -19.41
N MET A 469 -4.72 -1.96 -18.84
CA MET A 469 -5.89 -2.80 -18.60
C MET A 469 -6.43 -3.37 -19.90
N ALA A 470 -6.58 -2.55 -20.95
CA ALA A 470 -7.09 -2.99 -22.24
C ALA A 470 -6.16 -4.03 -22.89
N TRP A 471 -4.85 -3.82 -22.83
CA TRP A 471 -3.88 -4.80 -23.32
C TRP A 471 -3.98 -6.13 -22.55
N MET A 472 -4.05 -6.07 -21.20
CA MET A 472 -4.19 -7.29 -20.38
C MET A 472 -5.54 -7.98 -20.63
N ASP A 473 -6.62 -7.24 -20.87
CA ASP A 473 -7.92 -7.80 -21.25
C ASP A 473 -7.81 -8.64 -22.52
N GLU A 474 -7.11 -8.13 -23.54
CA GLU A 474 -6.85 -8.86 -24.79
C GLU A 474 -6.03 -10.13 -24.54
N GLN A 475 -4.92 -10.03 -23.79
CA GLN A 475 -4.03 -11.16 -23.52
C GLN A 475 -4.72 -12.28 -22.69
N LEU A 476 -5.61 -11.91 -21.78
CA LEU A 476 -6.32 -12.84 -20.92
C LEU A 476 -7.68 -13.27 -21.47
N GLY A 477 -8.04 -12.77 -22.67
CA GLY A 477 -9.28 -13.13 -23.36
C GLY A 477 -10.53 -12.62 -22.65
N PHE A 478 -10.46 -11.45 -22.01
CA PHE A 478 -11.56 -10.85 -21.27
C PHE A 478 -12.19 -9.70 -22.04
N LYS A 479 -13.50 -9.56 -21.89
CA LYS A 479 -14.24 -8.40 -22.37
C LYS A 479 -14.98 -7.75 -21.22
N GLU A 480 -14.64 -6.50 -20.94
CA GLU A 480 -15.25 -5.73 -19.87
C GLU A 480 -16.77 -5.57 -20.09
N PRO A 481 -17.60 -5.85 -19.10
CA PRO A 481 -19.03 -5.57 -19.16
C PRO A 481 -19.29 -4.06 -19.20
N GLU A 482 -20.46 -3.65 -19.65
CA GLU A 482 -20.82 -2.23 -19.73
C GLU A 482 -20.82 -1.53 -18.35
N ASN A 483 -21.22 -2.26 -17.31
CA ASN A 483 -21.29 -1.76 -15.95
C ASN A 483 -20.60 -2.72 -14.99
N PRO A 484 -19.98 -2.21 -13.92
CA PRO A 484 -19.36 -3.05 -12.91
C PRO A 484 -20.37 -3.98 -12.25
N VAL A 485 -19.97 -5.22 -12.03
CA VAL A 485 -20.73 -6.24 -11.30
C VAL A 485 -20.34 -6.16 -9.82
N ALA A 486 -21.28 -6.44 -8.92
CA ALA A 486 -20.97 -6.52 -7.50
C ALA A 486 -19.91 -7.61 -7.26
N PHE A 487 -18.88 -7.25 -6.55
CA PHE A 487 -17.77 -8.12 -6.19
C PHE A 487 -17.73 -8.28 -4.68
N GLU A 488 -17.80 -9.51 -4.19
CA GLU A 488 -17.57 -9.81 -2.78
C GLU A 488 -16.11 -10.29 -2.63
N PRO A 489 -15.27 -9.54 -1.90
CA PRO A 489 -13.89 -9.97 -1.68
C PRO A 489 -13.84 -11.29 -0.89
N ILE A 490 -12.94 -12.17 -1.28
CA ILE A 490 -12.75 -13.48 -0.63
C ILE A 490 -12.30 -13.32 0.84
N ILE A 491 -11.61 -12.22 1.13
CA ILE A 491 -11.11 -11.90 2.46
C ILE A 491 -11.67 -10.55 2.86
N HIS A 492 -12.41 -10.50 3.96
CA HIS A 492 -12.93 -9.25 4.50
C HIS A 492 -11.90 -8.64 5.46
N GLU A 493 -11.58 -7.36 5.27
CA GLU A 493 -10.85 -6.62 6.30
C GLU A 493 -11.73 -6.48 7.55
N PRO A 494 -11.19 -6.72 8.77
CA PRO A 494 -11.93 -6.46 10.00
C PRO A 494 -12.39 -5.00 10.07
N ASP A 495 -13.64 -4.77 10.46
CA ASP A 495 -14.13 -3.41 10.75
C ASP A 495 -13.55 -2.91 12.08
N TRP A 496 -12.31 -2.43 12.02
CA TRP A 496 -11.57 -1.97 13.18
C TRP A 496 -12.20 -0.73 13.84
N ARG A 497 -12.99 0.07 13.11
CA ARG A 497 -13.70 1.24 13.67
C ARG A 497 -14.81 0.80 14.60
N ALA A 498 -15.63 -0.13 14.15
CA ALA A 498 -16.67 -0.71 14.98
C ALA A 498 -16.10 -1.41 16.23
N GLU A 499 -14.98 -2.13 16.07
CA GLU A 499 -14.34 -2.83 17.18
C GLU A 499 -13.68 -1.88 18.20
N MET A 500 -13.25 -0.70 17.79
CA MET A 500 -12.68 0.32 18.69
C MET A 500 -13.73 1.17 19.39
N GLY A 501 -15.03 0.93 19.14
CA GLY A 501 -16.12 1.72 19.71
C GLY A 501 -16.17 3.15 19.18
N ASP A 502 -15.53 3.41 18.05
CA ASP A 502 -15.59 4.71 17.36
C ASP A 502 -16.96 4.84 16.70
N THR A 503 -17.89 5.40 17.45
CA THR A 503 -19.24 5.77 16.99
C THR A 503 -19.29 7.20 16.48
N SER A 504 -18.16 7.90 16.40
CA SER A 504 -18.10 9.25 15.86
C SER A 504 -18.56 9.23 14.40
N ASP A 505 -19.42 10.16 14.04
CA ASP A 505 -19.94 10.31 12.69
C ASP A 505 -18.77 10.30 11.69
N VAL A 506 -18.71 9.21 10.93
CA VAL A 506 -17.68 9.00 9.92
C VAL A 506 -17.81 10.12 8.89
N HIS A 507 -16.99 11.14 9.00
CA HIS A 507 -16.77 12.03 7.89
C HIS A 507 -16.09 11.23 6.78
N ILE A 508 -16.91 10.89 5.80
CA ILE A 508 -16.56 10.17 4.58
C ILE A 508 -15.51 10.98 3.82
N HIS A 509 -14.24 10.73 4.07
CA HIS A 509 -13.17 11.19 3.22
C HIS A 509 -12.31 10.01 2.78
N SER A 510 -12.33 9.74 1.49
CA SER A 510 -11.45 8.90 0.68
C SER A 510 -11.42 7.38 0.88
N ASP A 511 -11.76 6.81 2.03
CA ASP A 511 -11.75 5.35 2.22
C ASP A 511 -13.05 4.64 1.83
N ASN A 512 -14.11 5.37 1.52
CA ASN A 512 -15.38 4.76 1.08
C ASN A 512 -15.37 4.26 -0.37
N PHE A 513 -14.28 4.44 -1.09
CA PHE A 513 -14.09 3.81 -2.39
C PHE A 513 -13.53 2.39 -2.32
N SER A 514 -13.21 1.89 -1.12
CA SER A 514 -12.94 0.46 -0.95
C SER A 514 -14.20 -0.40 -1.06
N ARG A 515 -15.38 0.22 -1.05
CA ARG A 515 -16.65 -0.37 -1.41
C ARG A 515 -17.27 0.55 -2.44
N LEU A 516 -17.11 0.28 -3.71
CA LEU A 516 -18.19 0.61 -4.61
C LEU A 516 -19.41 -0.05 -4.02
N SER A 517 -20.31 0.81 -3.60
CA SER A 517 -21.52 0.44 -2.89
C SER A 517 -22.09 -0.80 -3.54
N PRO A 518 -22.35 -1.86 -2.80
CA PRO A 518 -23.20 -2.90 -3.32
C PRO A 518 -24.41 -2.19 -3.93
N THR A 519 -24.92 -2.70 -5.00
CA THR A 519 -26.07 -2.16 -5.74
C THR A 519 -27.28 -1.89 -4.84
N ASN A 520 -27.18 -2.24 -3.54
CA ASN A 520 -28.19 -2.02 -2.53
C ASN A 520 -27.49 -1.66 -1.20
N TYR A 521 -27.56 -0.38 -0.83
CA TYR A 521 -27.04 0.13 0.44
C TYR A 521 -27.95 1.19 1.02
N PHE A 522 -27.71 1.63 2.24
CA PHE A 522 -28.44 2.72 2.85
C PHE A 522 -27.51 3.70 3.57
N VAL A 523 -27.97 4.94 3.69
CA VAL A 523 -27.29 6.02 4.42
C VAL A 523 -28.23 6.56 5.49
N ILE A 524 -27.72 6.80 6.71
CA ILE A 524 -28.49 7.37 7.80
C ILE A 524 -28.19 8.86 7.90
N ASN A 525 -29.21 9.70 7.78
CA ASN A 525 -29.16 11.15 7.94
C ASN A 525 -30.08 11.57 9.08
N GLY A 526 -29.57 11.61 10.31
CA GLY A 526 -30.34 11.88 11.51
C GLY A 526 -31.46 10.85 11.72
N ASN A 527 -32.71 11.27 11.70
CA ASN A 527 -33.88 10.40 11.86
C ASN A 527 -34.43 9.84 10.53
N ARG A 528 -33.66 9.96 9.44
CA ARG A 528 -34.03 9.44 8.13
C ARG A 528 -32.97 8.47 7.62
N ILE A 529 -33.42 7.57 6.76
CA ILE A 529 -32.56 6.65 6.04
C ILE A 529 -32.84 6.80 4.54
N GLU A 530 -31.77 6.92 3.77
CA GLU A 530 -31.83 6.87 2.31
C GLU A 530 -31.40 5.48 1.86
N VAL A 531 -32.30 4.75 1.23
CA VAL A 531 -32.06 3.41 0.72
C VAL A 531 -31.80 3.51 -0.78
N HIS A 532 -30.61 3.16 -1.19
CA HIS A 532 -30.17 3.09 -2.57
C HIS A 532 -30.26 1.62 -3.04
N THR A 533 -31.02 1.36 -4.09
CA THR A 533 -31.20 -0.01 -4.59
C THR A 533 -31.40 -0.05 -6.10
N ASN A 534 -30.82 -1.04 -6.74
CA ASN A 534 -31.03 -1.37 -8.15
C ASN A 534 -32.17 -2.39 -8.37
N ILE A 535 -32.73 -2.91 -7.29
CA ILE A 535 -33.88 -3.82 -7.32
C ILE A 535 -34.99 -3.29 -6.39
N GLY A 536 -36.22 -3.35 -6.86
CA GLY A 536 -37.38 -3.11 -5.97
C GLY A 536 -37.60 -4.30 -5.05
N GLY A 537 -38.25 -4.05 -3.93
CA GLY A 537 -38.56 -5.15 -3.00
C GLY A 537 -38.97 -4.71 -1.61
N THR A 538 -39.00 -5.68 -0.70
CA THR A 538 -39.36 -5.47 0.69
C THR A 538 -38.15 -5.04 1.50
N PHE A 539 -38.12 -3.79 1.94
CA PHE A 539 -37.16 -3.27 2.89
C PHE A 539 -37.68 -3.45 4.33
N ALA A 540 -36.82 -3.86 5.25
CA ALA A 540 -37.18 -4.00 6.67
C ALA A 540 -36.04 -3.60 7.62
N PHE A 541 -36.40 -3.07 8.79
CA PHE A 541 -35.55 -3.01 9.98
C PHE A 541 -35.84 -4.24 10.84
N VAL A 542 -34.80 -4.97 11.20
CA VAL A 542 -34.87 -6.20 12.00
C VAL A 542 -33.97 -6.02 13.21
N ASP A 543 -34.43 -6.32 14.41
CA ASP A 543 -33.59 -6.28 15.59
C ASP A 543 -32.57 -7.43 15.62
N LEU A 544 -31.64 -7.39 16.57
CA LEU A 544 -30.58 -8.39 16.67
C LEU A 544 -31.09 -9.80 17.01
N ASN A 545 -32.37 -9.94 17.41
CA ASN A 545 -33.03 -11.23 17.68
C ASN A 545 -33.87 -11.71 16.50
N GLY A 546 -33.82 -11.00 15.35
CA GLY A 546 -34.57 -11.36 14.15
C GLY A 546 -36.01 -10.84 14.10
N ALA A 547 -36.49 -10.07 15.09
CA ALA A 547 -37.84 -9.51 15.08
C ALA A 547 -37.94 -8.29 14.15
N VAL A 548 -38.95 -8.26 13.27
CA VAL A 548 -39.17 -7.16 12.34
C VAL A 548 -39.74 -5.95 13.08
N LEU A 549 -38.97 -4.87 13.13
CA LEU A 549 -39.34 -3.59 13.72
C LEU A 549 -40.16 -2.72 12.76
N TYR A 550 -39.88 -2.83 11.47
CA TYR A 550 -40.57 -2.09 10.41
C TYR A 550 -40.38 -2.79 9.06
N LYS A 551 -41.34 -2.69 8.18
CA LYS A 551 -41.33 -3.30 6.87
C LYS A 551 -42.08 -2.42 5.87
N THR A 552 -41.53 -2.20 4.68
CA THR A 552 -42.16 -1.43 3.60
C THR A 552 -41.71 -1.92 2.23
N GLN A 553 -42.45 -1.60 1.19
CA GLN A 553 -42.03 -1.83 -0.20
C GLN A 553 -41.26 -0.61 -0.70
N ILE A 554 -40.15 -0.83 -1.38
CA ILE A 554 -39.37 0.21 -2.04
C ILE A 554 -39.21 -0.11 -3.53
N LYS A 555 -39.03 0.93 -4.34
CA LYS A 555 -38.75 0.82 -5.77
C LYS A 555 -37.25 0.92 -6.02
N THR A 556 -36.83 0.55 -7.20
CA THR A 556 -35.47 0.80 -7.72
C THR A 556 -35.13 2.29 -7.67
N GLY A 557 -33.92 2.63 -7.30
CA GLY A 557 -33.46 4.00 -7.15
C GLY A 557 -33.22 4.38 -5.69
N VAL A 558 -33.38 5.65 -5.36
CA VAL A 558 -33.20 6.18 -4.02
C VAL A 558 -34.57 6.37 -3.34
N THR A 559 -34.75 5.77 -2.18
CA THR A 559 -35.97 5.91 -1.37
C THR A 559 -35.61 6.45 0.01
N THR A 560 -36.14 7.61 0.39
CA THR A 560 -35.95 8.17 1.72
C THR A 560 -37.09 7.73 2.65
N LEU A 561 -36.73 7.12 3.79
CA LEU A 561 -37.64 6.62 4.82
C LEU A 561 -37.35 7.30 6.17
N ALA A 562 -38.37 7.55 6.98
CA ALA A 562 -38.15 7.93 8.35
C ALA A 562 -37.79 6.70 9.20
N ILE A 563 -36.79 6.81 10.07
CA ILE A 563 -36.49 5.75 11.04
C ILE A 563 -37.65 5.67 12.04
N PRO A 564 -38.35 4.53 12.10
CA PRO A 564 -39.53 4.39 12.99
C PRO A 564 -39.13 4.57 14.46
N ALA A 565 -40.05 5.13 15.27
CA ALA A 565 -39.82 5.34 16.70
C ALA A 565 -39.36 4.06 17.43
N LYS A 566 -39.87 2.90 17.02
CA LYS A 566 -39.49 1.58 17.57
C LYS A 566 -38.04 1.18 17.28
N ALA A 567 -37.40 1.77 16.25
CA ALA A 567 -36.03 1.46 15.84
C ALA A 567 -35.03 2.53 16.28
N ARG A 568 -35.44 3.74 16.66
CA ARG A 568 -34.53 4.88 16.92
C ARG A 568 -33.53 4.65 18.05
N ASN A 569 -33.90 3.88 19.06
CA ASN A 569 -33.09 3.62 20.26
C ASN A 569 -32.72 2.13 20.40
N LYS A 570 -32.74 1.37 19.33
CA LYS A 570 -32.41 -0.06 19.34
C LYS A 570 -31.33 -0.35 18.27
N ALA A 571 -30.47 -1.33 18.55
CA ALA A 571 -29.64 -1.91 17.52
C ALA A 571 -30.52 -2.71 16.55
N TRP A 572 -30.34 -2.48 15.24
CA TRP A 572 -31.10 -3.13 14.18
C TRP A 572 -30.24 -3.32 12.92
N ILE A 573 -30.70 -4.19 12.07
CA ILE A 573 -30.13 -4.51 10.77
C ILE A 573 -31.14 -4.10 9.70
N ALA A 574 -30.69 -3.44 8.64
CA ALA A 574 -31.52 -3.22 7.46
C ALA A 574 -31.45 -4.43 6.54
N THR A 575 -32.59 -4.85 6.03
CA THR A 575 -32.68 -5.93 5.06
C THR A 575 -33.48 -5.52 3.84
N LEU A 576 -33.10 -6.06 2.67
CA LEU A 576 -33.86 -5.96 1.43
C LEU A 576 -34.15 -7.37 0.93
N ASN A 577 -35.45 -7.70 0.75
CA ASN A 577 -35.89 -9.04 0.38
C ASN A 577 -35.35 -10.14 1.31
N GLY A 578 -35.20 -9.82 2.60
CA GLY A 578 -34.68 -10.72 3.63
C GLY A 578 -33.15 -10.86 3.65
N LYS A 579 -32.43 -10.22 2.74
CA LYS A 579 -30.96 -10.16 2.76
C LYS A 579 -30.49 -8.88 3.45
N MET A 580 -29.44 -9.00 4.25
CA MET A 580 -28.84 -7.87 4.96
C MET A 580 -28.34 -6.83 3.95
N MET A 581 -28.59 -5.56 4.22
CA MET A 581 -28.07 -4.44 3.45
C MET A 581 -26.86 -3.82 4.16
N ASN A 582 -25.91 -3.34 3.41
CA ASN A 582 -24.80 -2.59 3.97
C ASN A 582 -25.22 -1.15 4.30
N LYS A 583 -24.66 -0.63 5.37
CA LYS A 583 -24.83 0.75 5.81
C LYS A 583 -23.92 1.68 5.01
#